data_222e7e2e798d98227fc0ed7945a7392b
#
_entry.id   222e7e2e798d98227fc0ed7945a7392b
#
_cell.length_a   1.000
_cell.length_b   1.000
_cell.length_c   1.000
_cell.angle_alpha   90.00
_cell.angle_beta   90.00
_cell.angle_gamma   90.00
#
_symmetry.space_group_name_H-M   'P 1'
#
loop_
_entity.id
_entity.type
_entity.pdbx_description
1 polymer ?
#
loop_
_entity_poly.entity_id
_entity_poly.type
_entity_poly.pdbx_seq_one_letter_code
_entity_poly.pdbx_strand_id
1 'polypeptide(L)'
;MSNKQDYRSNELIDRLPRHLKQFIKPQNYQDYSPVNQAVWRYVMRRLLNYLTEVAHSSYLTGLEKTGVSIQEIPNMYGMNRILKEIGWAAVAVDGFIPPNAFMEFQAYKVLVIASDIRQLENIEYTPAPDIIHESAGHAPIIANPDYAEYLRRLGDIGSKAILSKHDMDLYEAVRKLSILKEAEGVSEKEIHAVEMEIHELQSKKVELSEMAQMRNLQWWTVEYGLIGD
;
A
#
# COMPACT_ATOMS: atom_id res chain seq x y z
N MET A 1 -8.70 17.53 -24.52
CA MET A 1 -9.33 16.19 -24.59
C MET A 1 -8.72 15.39 -23.44
N SER A 2 -9.48 15.18 -22.37
CA SER A 2 -9.01 14.48 -21.17
C SER A 2 -8.72 13.02 -21.53
N ASN A 3 -7.45 12.62 -21.50
CA ASN A 3 -7.03 11.25 -21.52
C ASN A 3 -7.44 10.62 -20.17
N LYS A 4 -8.70 10.20 -20.08
CA LYS A 4 -9.10 9.25 -19.04
C LYS A 4 -8.33 7.97 -19.35
N GLN A 5 -7.16 7.82 -18.73
CA GLN A 5 -6.47 6.53 -18.72
C GLN A 5 -7.46 5.51 -18.16
N ASP A 6 -7.88 4.61 -19.04
CA ASP A 6 -8.90 3.61 -18.69
C ASP A 6 -8.22 2.53 -17.83
N TYR A 7 -8.39 2.59 -16.51
CA TYR A 7 -7.91 1.56 -15.56
C TYR A 7 -8.50 0.18 -15.84
N ARG A 8 -9.49 0.09 -16.72
CA ARG A 8 -10.24 -1.12 -17.07
C ARG A 8 -9.46 -2.15 -17.90
N SER A 9 -8.14 -2.02 -17.99
CA SER A 9 -7.30 -3.03 -18.66
C SER A 9 -7.27 -4.39 -17.94
N ASN A 10 -7.85 -4.47 -16.72
CA ASN A 10 -7.87 -5.68 -15.92
C ASN A 10 -9.29 -5.97 -15.39
N GLU A 11 -9.83 -7.13 -15.79
CA GLU A 11 -11.20 -7.55 -15.45
C GLU A 11 -11.46 -7.70 -13.94
N LEU A 12 -10.42 -7.92 -13.14
CA LEU A 12 -10.57 -8.00 -11.69
C LEU A 12 -11.06 -6.68 -11.10
N ILE A 13 -10.65 -5.55 -11.66
CA ILE A 13 -11.12 -4.22 -11.23
C ILE A 13 -12.60 -4.04 -11.54
N ASP A 14 -13.06 -4.54 -12.70
CA ASP A 14 -14.47 -4.45 -13.06
C ASP A 14 -15.36 -5.29 -12.14
N ARG A 15 -14.86 -6.40 -11.62
CA ARG A 15 -15.57 -7.31 -10.70
C ARG A 15 -15.65 -6.80 -9.27
N LEU A 16 -14.88 -5.76 -8.90
CA LEU A 16 -14.92 -5.20 -7.55
C LEU A 16 -16.33 -4.70 -7.19
N PRO A 17 -16.76 -4.92 -5.94
CA PRO A 17 -18.02 -4.37 -5.43
C PRO A 17 -17.98 -2.83 -5.42
N ARG A 18 -19.16 -2.22 -5.45
CA ARG A 18 -19.29 -0.75 -5.52
C ARG A 18 -18.66 -0.04 -4.33
N HIS A 19 -18.75 -0.63 -3.13
CA HIS A 19 -18.18 -0.05 -1.92
C HIS A 19 -16.65 -0.03 -1.92
N LEU A 20 -15.98 -0.90 -2.69
CA LEU A 20 -14.54 -0.82 -2.88
C LEU A 20 -14.17 0.20 -3.97
N LYS A 21 -14.96 0.27 -5.03
CA LYS A 21 -14.69 1.19 -6.14
C LYS A 21 -14.65 2.67 -5.73
N GLN A 22 -15.31 3.04 -4.64
CA GLN A 22 -15.27 4.43 -4.13
C GLN A 22 -13.88 4.87 -3.67
N PHE A 23 -13.01 3.94 -3.30
CA PHE A 23 -11.63 4.25 -2.87
C PHE A 23 -10.67 4.41 -4.05
N ILE A 24 -11.05 3.91 -5.24
CA ILE A 24 -10.17 3.94 -6.40
C ILE A 24 -10.09 5.36 -6.95
N LYS A 25 -8.88 5.84 -7.12
CA LYS A 25 -8.59 7.15 -7.70
C LYS A 25 -7.81 7.00 -9.02
N PRO A 26 -7.96 7.95 -9.94
CA PRO A 26 -7.09 8.01 -11.09
C PRO A 26 -5.67 8.37 -10.64
N GLN A 27 -4.69 7.62 -11.12
CA GLN A 27 -3.30 8.04 -10.99
C GLN A 27 -3.05 9.14 -12.03
N ASN A 28 -2.85 10.37 -11.58
CA ASN A 28 -2.45 11.48 -12.43
C ASN A 28 -0.93 11.41 -12.67
N TYR A 29 -0.50 10.50 -13.51
CA TYR A 29 0.93 10.23 -13.71
C TYR A 29 1.75 11.46 -14.10
N GLN A 30 1.13 12.43 -14.75
CA GLN A 30 1.79 13.67 -15.17
C GLN A 30 2.06 14.64 -14.01
N ASP A 31 1.44 14.43 -12.85
CA ASP A 31 1.65 15.26 -11.66
C ASP A 31 2.97 14.90 -10.95
N TYR A 32 3.57 13.72 -11.26
CA TYR A 32 4.88 13.40 -10.72
C TYR A 32 5.96 14.28 -11.34
N SER A 33 6.55 15.11 -10.49
CA SER A 33 7.61 16.02 -10.86
C SER A 33 8.92 15.30 -11.23
N PRO A 34 9.88 15.94 -11.91
CA PRO A 34 11.21 15.39 -12.11
C PRO A 34 11.92 15.02 -10.79
N VAL A 35 11.62 15.74 -9.69
CA VAL A 35 12.15 15.45 -8.34
C VAL A 35 11.55 14.15 -7.83
N ASN A 36 10.23 13.93 -7.95
CA ASN A 36 9.58 12.68 -7.57
C ASN A 36 10.19 11.48 -8.32
N GLN A 37 10.42 11.62 -9.62
CA GLN A 37 11.08 10.59 -10.43
C GLN A 37 12.55 10.36 -9.99
N ALA A 38 13.24 11.38 -9.52
CA ALA A 38 14.59 11.26 -8.98
C ALA A 38 14.59 10.55 -7.62
N VAL A 39 13.64 10.87 -6.73
CA VAL A 39 13.43 10.20 -5.43
C VAL A 39 13.18 8.71 -5.66
N TRP A 40 12.27 8.36 -6.58
CA TRP A 40 11.99 6.98 -6.98
C TRP A 40 13.28 6.24 -7.36
N ARG A 41 14.02 6.76 -8.35
CA ARG A 41 15.25 6.13 -8.84
C ARG A 41 16.32 5.99 -7.76
N TYR A 42 16.45 6.98 -6.89
CA TYR A 42 17.41 6.94 -5.80
C TYR A 42 17.08 5.81 -4.82
N VAL A 43 15.84 5.76 -4.34
CA VAL A 43 15.41 4.75 -3.38
C VAL A 43 15.47 3.34 -4.00
N MET A 44 14.97 3.17 -5.22
CA MET A 44 14.99 1.89 -5.91
C MET A 44 16.42 1.35 -6.13
N ARG A 45 17.36 2.20 -6.48
CA ARG A 45 18.77 1.79 -6.60
C ARG A 45 19.38 1.35 -5.27
N ARG A 46 19.09 2.07 -4.19
CA ARG A 46 19.54 1.68 -2.85
C ARG A 46 18.92 0.34 -2.43
N LEU A 47 17.62 0.18 -2.62
CA LEU A 47 16.92 -1.06 -2.30
C LEU A 47 17.50 -2.24 -3.08
N LEU A 48 17.70 -2.11 -4.38
CA LEU A 48 18.24 -3.20 -5.20
C LEU A 48 19.65 -3.59 -4.81
N ASN A 49 20.52 -2.62 -4.52
CA ASN A 49 21.87 -2.92 -4.06
C ASN A 49 21.87 -3.79 -2.80
N TYR A 50 20.94 -3.55 -1.87
CA TYR A 50 20.83 -4.34 -0.64
C TYR A 50 20.05 -5.64 -0.86
N LEU A 51 18.89 -5.56 -1.50
CA LEU A 51 17.98 -6.70 -1.64
C LEU A 51 18.50 -7.79 -2.58
N THR A 52 19.42 -7.47 -3.49
CA THR A 52 20.10 -8.48 -4.32
C THR A 52 20.83 -9.53 -3.49
N GLU A 53 21.33 -9.16 -2.31
CA GLU A 53 22.09 -10.05 -1.43
C GLU A 53 21.22 -10.76 -0.39
N VAL A 54 20.10 -10.15 0.05
CA VAL A 54 19.36 -10.61 1.23
C VAL A 54 17.91 -10.99 0.94
N ALA A 55 17.32 -10.52 -0.16
CA ALA A 55 15.92 -10.82 -0.46
C ALA A 55 15.72 -12.26 -0.94
N HIS A 56 14.52 -12.78 -0.73
CA HIS A 56 14.13 -14.05 -1.32
C HIS A 56 14.31 -14.03 -2.85
N SER A 57 14.73 -15.14 -3.44
CA SER A 57 15.06 -15.25 -4.87
C SER A 57 13.95 -14.81 -5.84
N SER A 58 12.67 -14.85 -5.39
CA SER A 58 11.53 -14.41 -6.19
C SER A 58 11.39 -12.88 -6.29
N TYR A 59 12.10 -12.10 -5.46
CA TYR A 59 11.88 -10.65 -5.39
C TYR A 59 12.30 -9.94 -6.70
N LEU A 60 13.52 -10.19 -7.17
CA LEU A 60 14.04 -9.53 -8.38
C LEU A 60 13.22 -9.87 -9.64
N THR A 61 12.92 -11.16 -9.81
CA THR A 61 12.04 -11.61 -10.90
C THR A 61 10.61 -11.09 -10.71
N GLY A 62 10.20 -10.86 -9.47
CA GLY A 62 8.92 -10.29 -9.11
C GLY A 62 8.76 -8.84 -9.57
N LEU A 63 9.80 -8.02 -9.50
CA LEU A 63 9.77 -6.65 -10.03
C LEU A 63 9.38 -6.64 -11.52
N GLU A 64 9.98 -7.51 -12.33
CA GLU A 64 9.65 -7.63 -13.76
C GLU A 64 8.22 -8.12 -13.96
N LYS A 65 7.82 -9.18 -13.22
CA LYS A 65 6.49 -9.80 -13.33
C LYS A 65 5.34 -8.92 -12.83
N THR A 66 5.65 -7.85 -12.12
CA THR A 66 4.66 -6.88 -11.62
C THR A 66 4.74 -5.52 -12.30
N GLY A 67 5.68 -5.37 -13.23
CA GLY A 67 5.83 -4.14 -14.02
C GLY A 67 6.45 -2.98 -13.25
N VAL A 68 7.19 -3.27 -12.17
CA VAL A 68 7.88 -2.27 -11.36
C VAL A 68 9.29 -2.05 -11.92
N SER A 69 9.53 -0.86 -12.47
CA SER A 69 10.82 -0.45 -13.01
C SER A 69 11.61 0.35 -11.98
N ILE A 70 12.93 0.21 -11.98
CA ILE A 70 13.84 1.06 -11.20
C ILE A 70 14.01 2.47 -11.80
N GLN A 71 13.60 2.66 -13.06
CA GLN A 71 13.86 3.89 -13.81
C GLN A 71 12.79 4.95 -13.64
N GLU A 72 11.57 4.53 -13.35
CA GLU A 72 10.43 5.43 -13.27
C GLU A 72 9.36 4.90 -12.30
N ILE A 73 8.60 5.83 -11.74
CA ILE A 73 7.42 5.51 -10.93
C ILE A 73 6.47 4.63 -11.76
N PRO A 74 5.94 3.53 -11.19
CA PRO A 74 5.08 2.65 -11.96
C PRO A 74 3.79 3.35 -12.40
N ASN A 75 3.43 3.15 -13.66
CA ASN A 75 2.15 3.57 -14.18
C ASN A 75 1.13 2.45 -13.98
N MET A 76 0.02 2.73 -13.31
CA MET A 76 -1.01 1.73 -12.97
C MET A 76 -1.58 1.02 -14.20
N TYR A 77 -1.70 1.70 -15.33
CA TYR A 77 -2.16 1.07 -16.56
C TYR A 77 -1.14 0.02 -17.07
N GLY A 78 0.14 0.41 -17.12
CA GLY A 78 1.22 -0.50 -17.51
C GLY A 78 1.36 -1.68 -16.55
N MET A 79 1.31 -1.40 -15.26
CA MET A 79 1.37 -2.41 -14.20
C MET A 79 0.22 -3.41 -14.31
N ASN A 80 -1.01 -2.96 -14.52
CA ASN A 80 -2.18 -3.85 -14.67
C ASN A 80 -2.11 -4.78 -15.88
N ARG A 81 -1.48 -4.35 -16.98
CA ARG A 81 -1.26 -5.22 -18.14
C ARG A 81 -0.38 -6.41 -17.80
N ILE A 82 0.64 -6.19 -16.97
CA ILE A 82 1.60 -7.23 -16.56
C ILE A 82 1.00 -8.08 -15.45
N LEU A 83 0.41 -7.49 -14.42
CA LEU A 83 -0.23 -8.19 -13.31
C LEU A 83 -1.32 -9.16 -13.75
N LYS A 84 -2.00 -8.85 -14.84
CA LYS A 84 -3.00 -9.75 -15.42
C LYS A 84 -2.46 -11.15 -15.73
N GLU A 85 -1.19 -11.25 -16.10
CA GLU A 85 -0.54 -12.53 -16.43
C GLU A 85 -0.39 -13.45 -15.21
N ILE A 86 -0.27 -12.86 -14.02
CA ILE A 86 -0.22 -13.59 -12.74
C ILE A 86 -1.57 -13.61 -12.01
N GLY A 87 -2.63 -13.13 -12.65
CA GLY A 87 -3.99 -13.15 -12.11
C GLY A 87 -4.25 -12.14 -11.00
N TRP A 88 -3.52 -11.02 -10.99
CA TRP A 88 -3.68 -9.89 -10.07
C TRP A 88 -3.97 -8.58 -10.82
N ALA A 89 -4.39 -7.59 -10.05
CA ALA A 89 -4.55 -6.21 -10.50
C ALA A 89 -3.99 -5.24 -9.45
N ALA A 90 -3.86 -3.96 -9.80
CA ALA A 90 -3.52 -2.89 -8.88
C ALA A 90 -4.42 -1.69 -9.10
N VAL A 91 -4.75 -0.98 -8.02
CA VAL A 91 -5.52 0.26 -8.05
C VAL A 91 -4.81 1.34 -7.25
N ALA A 92 -4.86 2.57 -7.75
CA ALA A 92 -4.39 3.71 -6.98
C ALA A 92 -5.47 4.19 -6.01
N VAL A 93 -5.04 4.62 -4.82
CA VAL A 93 -5.89 5.21 -3.80
C VAL A 93 -5.25 6.47 -3.23
N ASP A 94 -6.04 7.32 -2.58
CA ASP A 94 -5.53 8.43 -1.79
C ASP A 94 -5.29 7.96 -0.36
N GLY A 95 -4.03 7.97 0.09
CA GLY A 95 -3.65 7.73 1.48
C GLY A 95 -4.21 6.44 2.08
N PHE A 96 -4.64 6.53 3.33
CA PHE A 96 -5.17 5.40 4.09
C PHE A 96 -6.62 5.06 3.73
N ILE A 97 -6.91 3.78 3.46
CA ILE A 97 -8.26 3.24 3.37
C ILE A 97 -8.59 2.37 4.60
N PRO A 98 -9.88 2.13 4.92
CA PRO A 98 -10.26 1.30 6.06
C PRO A 98 -9.64 -0.10 6.01
N PRO A 99 -9.18 -0.66 7.16
CA PRO A 99 -8.50 -1.96 7.19
C PRO A 99 -9.28 -3.11 6.55
N ASN A 100 -10.60 -3.17 6.79
CA ASN A 100 -11.46 -4.17 6.17
C ASN A 100 -11.55 -4.02 4.65
N ALA A 101 -11.61 -2.79 4.13
CA ALA A 101 -11.61 -2.53 2.70
C ALA A 101 -10.25 -2.93 2.08
N PHE A 102 -9.14 -2.61 2.74
CA PHE A 102 -7.80 -3.03 2.32
C PHE A 102 -7.70 -4.55 2.21
N MET A 103 -8.13 -5.28 3.25
CA MET A 103 -8.17 -6.74 3.25
C MET A 103 -9.09 -7.29 2.14
N GLU A 104 -10.23 -6.65 1.91
CA GLU A 104 -11.17 -7.09 0.89
C GLU A 104 -10.61 -6.92 -0.53
N PHE A 105 -9.86 -5.86 -0.81
CA PHE A 105 -9.14 -5.73 -2.08
C PHE A 105 -8.19 -6.91 -2.32
N GLN A 106 -7.43 -7.33 -1.30
CA GLN A 106 -6.54 -8.49 -1.40
C GLN A 106 -7.33 -9.79 -1.68
N ALA A 107 -8.50 -9.98 -1.06
CA ALA A 107 -9.39 -11.10 -1.34
C ALA A 107 -9.80 -11.18 -2.82
N TYR A 108 -9.99 -10.02 -3.45
CA TYR A 108 -10.26 -9.91 -4.89
C TYR A 108 -9.00 -9.94 -5.77
N LYS A 109 -7.82 -10.21 -5.19
CA LYS A 109 -6.51 -10.19 -5.88
C LYS A 109 -6.19 -8.83 -6.50
N VAL A 110 -6.52 -7.77 -5.79
CA VAL A 110 -6.23 -6.39 -6.19
C VAL A 110 -5.33 -5.76 -5.14
N LEU A 111 -4.15 -5.31 -5.58
CA LEU A 111 -3.25 -4.52 -4.77
C LEU A 111 -3.76 -3.08 -4.66
N VAL A 112 -3.69 -2.55 -3.47
CA VAL A 112 -3.96 -1.13 -3.20
C VAL A 112 -2.63 -0.41 -3.14
N ILE A 113 -2.46 0.61 -3.95
CA ILE A 113 -1.22 1.36 -4.06
C ILE A 113 -1.53 2.83 -3.82
N ALA A 114 -0.95 3.41 -2.76
CA ALA A 114 -1.01 4.86 -2.56
C ALA A 114 -0.35 5.56 -3.75
N SER A 115 -1.01 6.58 -4.30
CA SER A 115 -0.49 7.34 -5.45
C SER A 115 0.56 8.36 -5.07
N ASP A 116 0.64 8.72 -3.80
CA ASP A 116 1.61 9.69 -3.30
C ASP A 116 3.01 9.10 -3.23
N ILE A 117 4.02 9.97 -3.31
CA ILE A 117 5.41 9.61 -3.12
C ILE A 117 6.04 10.53 -2.07
N ARG A 118 6.86 9.95 -1.21
CA ARG A 118 7.61 10.72 -0.19
C ARG A 118 8.39 11.86 -0.79
N GLN A 119 8.45 12.96 -0.08
CA GLN A 119 9.20 14.15 -0.47
C GLN A 119 10.70 13.93 -0.26
N LEU A 120 11.52 14.74 -0.94
CA LEU A 120 12.99 14.66 -0.86
C LEU A 120 13.50 14.82 0.59
N GLU A 121 12.86 15.69 1.35
CA GLU A 121 13.19 15.98 2.75
C GLU A 121 12.97 14.77 3.67
N ASN A 122 12.06 13.87 3.28
CA ASN A 122 11.68 12.68 4.02
C ASN A 122 12.06 11.39 3.27
N ILE A 123 13.12 11.43 2.45
CA ILE A 123 13.48 10.34 1.54
C ILE A 123 13.77 9.01 2.24
N GLU A 124 14.26 9.04 3.47
CA GLU A 124 14.62 7.84 4.23
C GLU A 124 13.42 7.23 4.98
N TYR A 125 12.44 8.04 5.30
CA TYR A 125 11.29 7.59 6.09
C TYR A 125 10.02 8.36 5.74
N THR A 126 8.90 7.64 5.65
CA THR A 126 7.55 8.22 5.55
C THR A 126 6.64 7.60 6.61
N PRO A 127 5.81 8.39 7.29
CA PRO A 127 4.90 7.88 8.31
C PRO A 127 3.70 7.12 7.72
N ALA A 128 3.43 7.28 6.42
CA ALA A 128 2.36 6.61 5.71
C ALA A 128 2.93 5.80 4.54
N PRO A 129 2.32 4.67 4.17
CA PRO A 129 2.68 3.95 2.96
C PRO A 129 2.56 4.86 1.74
N ASP A 130 3.59 4.87 0.92
CA ASP A 130 3.66 5.60 -0.34
C ASP A 130 3.80 4.63 -1.53
N ILE A 131 3.84 5.17 -2.75
CA ILE A 131 3.95 4.34 -3.95
C ILE A 131 5.22 3.48 -3.95
N ILE A 132 6.29 3.90 -3.30
CA ILE A 132 7.54 3.11 -3.17
C ILE A 132 7.28 1.90 -2.28
N HIS A 133 6.69 2.11 -1.10
CA HIS A 133 6.38 1.05 -0.15
C HIS A 133 5.48 -0.02 -0.79
N GLU A 134 4.38 0.41 -1.41
CA GLU A 134 3.40 -0.51 -1.97
C GLU A 134 3.90 -1.22 -3.23
N SER A 135 4.55 -0.48 -4.14
CA SER A 135 4.97 -1.05 -5.42
C SER A 135 6.28 -1.83 -5.32
N ALA A 136 7.26 -1.36 -4.56
CA ALA A 136 8.55 -2.03 -4.45
C ALA A 136 8.62 -3.01 -3.28
N GLY A 137 7.83 -2.79 -2.23
CA GLY A 137 7.76 -3.69 -1.07
C GLY A 137 6.83 -4.87 -1.30
N HIS A 138 5.57 -4.62 -1.64
CA HIS A 138 4.54 -5.65 -1.67
C HIS A 138 4.31 -6.28 -3.04
N ALA A 139 4.30 -5.50 -4.12
CA ALA A 139 3.96 -6.03 -5.42
C ALA A 139 4.89 -7.16 -5.91
N PRO A 140 6.22 -7.09 -5.80
CA PRO A 140 7.11 -8.12 -6.34
C PRO A 140 6.86 -9.52 -5.77
N ILE A 141 6.47 -9.61 -4.51
CA ILE A 141 6.33 -10.90 -3.81
C ILE A 141 5.10 -11.67 -4.29
N ILE A 142 4.06 -10.99 -4.78
CA ILE A 142 2.88 -11.67 -5.33
C ILE A 142 3.17 -12.45 -6.62
N ALA A 143 4.33 -12.27 -7.23
CA ALA A 143 4.79 -13.13 -8.32
C ALA A 143 5.10 -14.57 -7.86
N ASN A 144 5.27 -14.79 -6.54
CA ASN A 144 5.31 -16.11 -5.94
C ASN A 144 3.86 -16.60 -5.72
N PRO A 145 3.42 -17.71 -6.33
CA PRO A 145 2.02 -18.15 -6.29
C PRO A 145 1.55 -18.56 -4.89
N ASP A 146 2.43 -19.12 -4.07
CA ASP A 146 2.08 -19.56 -2.71
C ASP A 146 1.85 -18.34 -1.81
N TYR A 147 2.72 -17.33 -1.92
CA TYR A 147 2.55 -16.08 -1.21
C TYR A 147 1.31 -15.30 -1.69
N ALA A 148 1.08 -15.26 -2.99
CA ALA A 148 -0.10 -14.63 -3.58
C ALA A 148 -1.40 -15.25 -3.07
N GLU A 149 -1.46 -16.59 -2.96
CA GLU A 149 -2.61 -17.30 -2.40
C GLU A 149 -2.73 -17.08 -0.88
N TYR A 150 -1.62 -17.06 -0.16
CA TYR A 150 -1.61 -16.68 1.27
C TYR A 150 -2.24 -15.30 1.46
N LEU A 151 -1.77 -14.30 0.72
CA LEU A 151 -2.25 -12.92 0.82
C LEU A 151 -3.75 -12.82 0.48
N ARG A 152 -4.19 -13.53 -0.55
CA ARG A 152 -5.61 -13.61 -0.92
C ARG A 152 -6.46 -14.19 0.21
N ARG A 153 -6.02 -15.30 0.84
CA ARG A 153 -6.75 -15.94 1.96
C ARG A 153 -6.76 -15.05 3.19
N LEU A 154 -5.63 -14.43 3.50
CA LEU A 154 -5.52 -13.47 4.60
C LEU A 154 -6.53 -12.32 4.39
N GLY A 155 -6.62 -11.80 3.16
CA GLY A 155 -7.59 -10.80 2.78
C GLY A 155 -9.05 -11.27 2.91
N ASP A 156 -9.35 -12.48 2.46
CA ASP A 156 -10.71 -13.04 2.55
C ASP A 156 -11.18 -13.21 4.01
N ILE A 157 -10.31 -13.64 4.90
CA ILE A 157 -10.62 -13.75 6.33
C ILE A 157 -10.70 -12.36 6.96
N GLY A 158 -9.68 -11.52 6.73
CA GLY A 158 -9.58 -10.21 7.34
C GLY A 158 -10.69 -9.24 6.91
N SER A 159 -11.21 -9.36 5.69
CA SER A 159 -12.33 -8.55 5.23
C SER A 159 -13.64 -8.77 6.03
N LYS A 160 -13.76 -9.92 6.67
CA LYS A 160 -14.92 -10.33 7.48
C LYS A 160 -14.69 -10.12 8.98
N ALA A 161 -13.48 -9.74 9.37
CA ALA A 161 -13.12 -9.53 10.77
C ALA A 161 -13.87 -8.33 11.38
N ILE A 162 -14.32 -8.51 12.63
CA ILE A 162 -15.07 -7.49 13.35
C ILE A 162 -14.11 -6.39 13.83
N LEU A 163 -14.41 -5.15 13.46
CA LEU A 163 -13.72 -3.98 13.99
C LEU A 163 -14.37 -3.54 15.30
N SER A 164 -13.53 -3.20 16.29
CA SER A 164 -13.98 -2.50 17.47
C SER A 164 -14.06 -1.00 17.23
N LYS A 165 -14.75 -0.28 18.13
CA LYS A 165 -14.71 1.19 18.12
C LYS A 165 -13.28 1.70 18.26
N HIS A 166 -12.47 1.07 19.08
CA HIS A 166 -11.08 1.42 19.29
C HIS A 166 -10.25 1.33 17.98
N ASP A 167 -10.47 0.28 17.16
CA ASP A 167 -9.81 0.17 15.86
C ASP A 167 -10.18 1.31 14.92
N MET A 168 -11.44 1.72 14.92
CA MET A 168 -11.91 2.84 14.11
C MET A 168 -11.33 4.17 14.58
N ASP A 169 -11.33 4.42 15.88
CA ASP A 169 -10.78 5.65 16.45
C ASP A 169 -9.27 5.76 16.12
N LEU A 170 -8.53 4.65 16.24
CA LEU A 170 -7.11 4.59 15.89
C LEU A 170 -6.89 4.80 14.38
N TYR A 171 -7.69 4.14 13.54
CA TYR A 171 -7.63 4.33 12.09
C TYR A 171 -7.85 5.80 11.69
N GLU A 172 -8.87 6.45 12.24
CA GLU A 172 -9.18 7.84 11.93
C GLU A 172 -8.07 8.79 12.41
N ALA A 173 -7.49 8.55 13.58
CA ALA A 173 -6.37 9.34 14.09
C ALA A 173 -5.11 9.20 13.19
N VAL A 174 -4.76 7.99 12.78
CA VAL A 174 -3.62 7.75 11.87
C VAL A 174 -3.87 8.38 10.50
N ARG A 175 -5.08 8.23 9.95
CA ARG A 175 -5.48 8.86 8.69
C ARG A 175 -5.39 10.38 8.76
N LYS A 176 -5.86 10.98 9.87
CA LYS A 176 -5.76 12.41 10.10
C LYS A 176 -4.31 12.87 10.16
N LEU A 177 -3.42 12.11 10.83
CA LEU A 177 -1.99 12.40 10.88
C LEU A 177 -1.36 12.40 9.48
N SER A 178 -1.69 11.40 8.65
CA SER A 178 -1.20 11.31 7.27
C SER A 178 -1.58 12.56 6.47
N ILE A 179 -2.86 12.93 6.50
CA ILE A 179 -3.37 14.12 5.79
C ILE A 179 -2.65 15.40 6.26
N LEU A 180 -2.46 15.56 7.58
CA LEU A 180 -1.79 16.75 8.11
C LEU A 180 -0.31 16.83 7.72
N LYS A 181 0.38 15.68 7.63
CA LYS A 181 1.80 15.65 7.22
C LYS A 181 2.01 15.88 5.73
N GLU A 182 1.00 15.68 4.91
CA GLU A 182 1.02 15.95 3.47
C GLU A 182 0.58 17.37 3.11
N ALA A 183 -0.19 18.03 4.00
CA ALA A 183 -0.75 19.34 3.74
C ALA A 183 0.29 20.45 3.99
N GLU A 184 0.37 21.42 3.06
CA GLU A 184 1.18 22.61 3.21
C GLU A 184 0.63 23.54 4.31
N GLY A 185 1.51 24.13 5.10
CA GLY A 185 1.15 25.17 6.07
C GLY A 185 0.56 24.67 7.39
N VAL A 186 0.55 23.38 7.63
CA VAL A 186 0.13 22.77 8.91
C VAL A 186 1.16 23.07 10.00
N SER A 187 0.69 23.46 11.18
CA SER A 187 1.59 23.74 12.30
C SER A 187 2.08 22.45 12.97
N GLU A 188 3.33 22.45 13.44
CA GLU A 188 3.88 21.34 14.26
C GLU A 188 3.02 21.02 15.48
N LYS A 189 2.32 22.02 16.04
CA LYS A 189 1.43 21.84 17.16
C LYS A 189 0.20 20.98 16.82
N GLU A 190 -0.35 21.15 15.61
CA GLU A 190 -1.48 20.33 15.15
C GLU A 190 -1.04 18.88 14.89
N ILE A 191 0.12 18.69 14.27
CA ILE A 191 0.71 17.37 14.05
C ILE A 191 0.95 16.68 15.40
N HIS A 192 1.61 17.36 16.34
CA HIS A 192 1.90 16.81 17.66
C HIS A 192 0.62 16.46 18.46
N ALA A 193 -0.44 17.24 18.34
CA ALA A 193 -1.69 16.94 19.01
C ALA A 193 -2.29 15.59 18.54
N VAL A 194 -2.22 15.30 17.25
CA VAL A 194 -2.70 14.02 16.70
C VAL A 194 -1.75 12.87 17.03
N GLU A 195 -0.46 13.10 17.07
CA GLU A 195 0.51 12.10 17.53
C GLU A 195 0.27 11.70 18.98
N MET A 196 -0.06 12.65 19.84
CA MET A 196 -0.44 12.38 21.23
C MET A 196 -1.76 11.60 21.33
N GLU A 197 -2.76 11.92 20.51
CA GLU A 197 -4.01 11.17 20.42
C GLU A 197 -3.76 9.70 20.03
N ILE A 198 -2.93 9.47 19.02
CA ILE A 198 -2.53 8.11 18.59
C ILE A 198 -1.82 7.38 19.73
N HIS A 199 -0.88 8.04 20.40
CA HIS A 199 -0.16 7.44 21.52
C HIS A 199 -1.10 7.08 22.68
N GLU A 200 -2.06 7.94 23.01
CA GLU A 200 -3.08 7.66 24.02
C GLU A 200 -3.93 6.45 23.64
N LEU A 201 -4.40 6.38 22.38
CA LEU A 201 -5.16 5.24 21.89
C LEU A 201 -4.34 3.94 21.96
N GLN A 202 -3.09 3.95 21.51
CA GLN A 202 -2.21 2.78 21.55
C GLN A 202 -1.86 2.32 22.96
N SER A 203 -1.82 3.23 23.93
CA SER A 203 -1.51 2.90 25.33
C SER A 203 -2.68 2.26 26.09
N LYS A 204 -3.91 2.38 25.59
CA LYS A 204 -5.09 1.78 26.20
C LYS A 204 -5.03 0.27 26.13
N LYS A 205 -5.10 -0.38 27.29
CA LYS A 205 -5.26 -1.83 27.37
C LYS A 205 -6.70 -2.20 27.03
N VAL A 206 -6.89 -2.66 25.80
CA VAL A 206 -8.18 -3.17 25.31
C VAL A 206 -8.02 -4.62 24.88
N GLU A 207 -9.11 -5.38 24.92
CA GLU A 207 -9.13 -6.70 24.30
C GLU A 207 -8.98 -6.57 22.80
N LEU A 208 -8.13 -7.42 22.21
CA LEU A 208 -7.89 -7.38 20.76
C LEU A 208 -9.14 -7.82 20.00
N SER A 209 -9.64 -6.97 19.14
CA SER A 209 -10.69 -7.32 18.18
C SER A 209 -10.18 -8.37 17.16
N GLU A 210 -11.10 -9.00 16.43
CA GLU A 210 -10.72 -9.88 15.32
C GLU A 210 -9.87 -9.14 14.28
N MET A 211 -10.25 -7.89 13.96
CA MET A 211 -9.48 -7.07 13.02
C MET A 211 -8.08 -6.75 13.57
N ALA A 212 -7.93 -6.45 14.84
CA ALA A 212 -6.64 -6.21 15.46
C ALA A 212 -5.73 -7.45 15.40
N GLN A 213 -6.29 -8.64 15.60
CA GLN A 213 -5.56 -9.90 15.45
C GLN A 213 -5.12 -10.14 13.99
N MET A 214 -6.01 -9.92 13.03
CA MET A 214 -5.71 -10.05 11.60
C MET A 214 -4.64 -9.05 11.15
N ARG A 215 -4.74 -7.79 11.61
CA ARG A 215 -3.73 -6.76 11.36
C ARG A 215 -2.36 -7.14 11.93
N ASN A 216 -2.30 -7.69 13.13
CA ASN A 216 -1.04 -8.16 13.71
C ASN A 216 -0.44 -9.31 12.90
N LEU A 217 -1.26 -10.25 12.45
CA LEU A 217 -0.80 -11.34 11.58
C LEU A 217 -0.24 -10.80 10.26
N GLN A 218 -0.94 -9.87 9.61
CA GLN A 218 -0.44 -9.22 8.39
C GLN A 218 0.86 -8.47 8.66
N TRP A 219 0.94 -7.75 9.76
CA TRP A 219 2.15 -7.01 10.14
C TRP A 219 3.37 -7.93 10.23
N TRP A 220 3.24 -9.06 10.88
CA TRP A 220 4.36 -10.00 11.02
C TRP A 220 4.72 -10.70 9.73
N THR A 221 3.74 -11.12 8.94
CA THR A 221 3.98 -11.97 7.77
C THR A 221 4.19 -11.18 6.47
N VAL A 222 3.56 -10.02 6.34
CA VAL A 222 3.63 -9.20 5.11
C VAL A 222 4.64 -8.08 5.28
N GLU A 223 4.55 -7.29 6.35
CA GLU A 223 5.42 -6.14 6.56
C GLU A 223 6.83 -6.54 7.01
N TYR A 224 6.93 -7.44 7.97
CA TYR A 224 8.23 -7.92 8.48
C TYR A 224 8.75 -9.19 7.80
N GLY A 225 7.92 -9.87 7.01
CA GLY A 225 8.31 -11.08 6.30
C GLY A 225 8.70 -12.25 7.22
N LEU A 226 8.15 -12.32 8.42
CA LEU A 226 8.45 -13.37 9.40
C LEU A 226 7.68 -14.66 9.06
N ILE A 227 8.11 -15.35 8.03
CA ILE A 227 7.56 -16.63 7.58
C ILE A 227 8.68 -17.68 7.58
N GLY A 228 8.43 -18.80 8.22
CA GLY A 228 9.38 -19.90 8.31
C GLY A 228 9.91 -20.13 9.71
N ASP A 229 10.90 -21.02 9.79
CA ASP A 229 11.55 -21.45 11.04
C ASP A 229 12.45 -20.37 11.64
#